data_a9ec627513f639fd3b984e14f2053d53
#
_entry.id   a9ec627513f639fd3b984e14f2053d53
#
_cell.length_a   1.000
_cell.length_b   1.000
_cell.length_c   1.000
_cell.angle_alpha   90.00
_cell.angle_beta   90.00
_cell.angle_gamma   90.00
#
_symmetry.space_group_name_H-M   'P 1'
#
loop_
_entity.id
_entity.type
_entity.pdbx_description
1 polymer ?
#
loop_
_entity_poly.entity_id
_entity_poly.type
_entity_poly.pdbx_seq_one_letter_code
_entity_poly.pdbx_strand_id
1 'polypeptide(L)'
;MIVDQTFRARAEKDIATTIATSVGADASTIGVTIHNRPFLKALVTDELQGLDATIPKATVARDDTTVTFHDVDVHANGIRHVREKSQTVAETMSASGRVDWSELSRLAGAKIPYNDDAGEPGGVTIVREMSVLGARVDVSITAVPGVEATSRRVTLSSPSASLDDIPIPDVLLKPILKGITSRFTLPNLGNLHYESLKATPQGLDFSLVGTEVKLSDLTGR
;
A
#
# COMPACT_ATOMS: atom_id res chain seq x y z
N MET A 1 -6.40 38.07 3.11
CA MET A 1 -5.98 37.16 2.04
C MET A 1 -4.52 36.70 2.18
N ILE A 2 -3.53 37.60 2.26
CA ILE A 2 -2.09 37.21 2.39
C ILE A 2 -1.82 36.42 3.70
N VAL A 3 -2.38 36.86 4.82
CA VAL A 3 -2.19 36.20 6.13
C VAL A 3 -2.71 34.75 6.12
N ASP A 4 -3.91 34.52 5.55
CA ASP A 4 -4.50 33.18 5.45
C ASP A 4 -3.62 32.21 4.64
N GLN A 5 -3.06 32.66 3.52
CA GLN A 5 -2.15 31.88 2.70
C GLN A 5 -0.85 31.52 3.44
N THR A 6 -0.29 32.46 4.22
CA THR A 6 0.93 32.22 4.97
C THR A 6 0.71 31.17 6.07
N PHE A 7 -0.40 31.24 6.79
CA PHE A 7 -0.73 30.25 7.82
C PHE A 7 -0.99 28.87 7.22
N ARG A 8 -1.71 28.80 6.08
CA ARG A 8 -1.93 27.54 5.36
C ARG A 8 -0.63 26.92 4.90
N ALA A 9 0.25 27.65 4.21
CA ALA A 9 1.54 27.15 3.74
C ALA A 9 2.44 26.65 4.89
N ARG A 10 2.37 27.28 6.05
CA ARG A 10 3.09 26.81 7.24
C ARG A 10 2.50 25.50 7.75
N ALA A 11 1.18 25.38 7.84
CA ALA A 11 0.51 24.15 8.26
C ALA A 11 0.79 22.99 7.28
N GLU A 12 0.75 23.24 5.96
CA GLU A 12 1.10 22.23 4.94
C GLU A 12 2.54 21.75 5.12
N LYS A 13 3.48 22.62 5.39
CA LYS A 13 4.88 22.28 5.67
C LYS A 13 5.05 21.49 6.97
N ASP A 14 4.34 21.86 8.02
CA ASP A 14 4.40 21.15 9.31
C ASP A 14 3.81 19.75 9.20
N ILE A 15 2.74 19.57 8.41
CA ILE A 15 2.16 18.26 8.09
C ILE A 15 3.13 17.43 7.25
N ALA A 16 3.73 18.02 6.19
CA ALA A 16 4.73 17.33 5.37
C ALA A 16 5.90 16.81 6.23
N THR A 17 6.39 17.62 7.18
CA THR A 17 7.46 17.22 8.10
C THR A 17 7.02 16.08 9.03
N THR A 18 5.78 16.11 9.50
CA THR A 18 5.22 15.05 10.35
C THR A 18 5.11 13.74 9.57
N ILE A 19 4.59 13.78 8.34
CA ILE A 19 4.51 12.62 7.45
C ILE A 19 5.91 12.07 7.18
N ALA A 20 6.85 12.93 6.79
CA ALA A 20 8.24 12.56 6.50
C ALA A 20 8.88 11.77 7.63
N THR A 21 8.70 12.24 8.87
CA THR A 21 9.22 11.56 10.07
C THR A 21 8.57 10.19 10.28
N SER A 22 7.27 10.06 9.98
CA SER A 22 6.52 8.83 10.19
C SER A 22 6.84 7.75 9.15
N VAL A 23 7.17 8.15 7.91
CA VAL A 23 7.38 7.22 6.79
C VAL A 23 8.83 7.19 6.29
N GLY A 24 9.77 7.75 7.03
CA GLY A 24 11.19 7.74 6.66
C GLY A 24 11.50 8.40 5.31
N ALA A 25 10.78 9.48 4.98
CA ALA A 25 10.91 10.21 3.72
C ALA A 25 11.60 11.57 3.92
N ASP A 26 11.99 12.23 2.82
CA ASP A 26 12.45 13.62 2.85
C ASP A 26 11.25 14.57 2.77
N ALA A 27 11.08 15.41 3.79
CA ALA A 27 9.98 16.37 3.86
C ALA A 27 9.93 17.35 2.68
N SER A 28 11.06 17.61 2.02
CA SER A 28 11.12 18.49 0.86
C SER A 28 10.49 17.89 -0.41
N THR A 29 10.33 16.56 -0.45
CA THR A 29 9.73 15.83 -1.57
C THR A 29 8.24 15.57 -1.38
N ILE A 30 7.71 15.78 -0.17
CA ILE A 30 6.31 15.54 0.14
C ILE A 30 5.49 16.77 -0.21
N GLY A 31 4.52 16.61 -1.11
CA GLY A 31 3.49 17.60 -1.41
C GLY A 31 2.33 17.47 -0.44
N VAL A 32 1.91 18.57 0.19
CA VAL A 32 0.68 18.63 1.00
C VAL A 32 -0.15 19.80 0.55
N THR A 33 -1.44 19.59 0.36
CA THR A 33 -2.40 20.63 -0.01
C THR A 33 -3.61 20.58 0.91
N ILE A 34 -3.94 21.71 1.53
CA ILE A 34 -5.13 21.86 2.38
C ILE A 34 -6.21 22.62 1.60
N HIS A 35 -7.42 22.06 1.52
CA HIS A 35 -8.52 22.57 0.71
C HIS A 35 -9.38 23.65 1.38
N ASN A 36 -9.18 23.94 2.67
CA ASN A 36 -9.95 24.96 3.39
C ASN A 36 -9.76 26.38 2.80
N ARG A 37 -10.87 27.05 2.52
CA ARG A 37 -10.88 28.46 2.11
C ARG A 37 -12.01 29.22 2.84
N PRO A 38 -11.71 30.15 3.77
CA PRO A 38 -10.37 30.49 4.29
C PRO A 38 -9.82 29.41 5.25
N PHE A 39 -8.50 29.23 5.28
CA PHE A 39 -7.83 28.28 6.17
C PHE A 39 -8.03 28.61 7.64
N LEU A 40 -8.04 29.89 8.00
CA LEU A 40 -8.25 30.36 9.39
C LEU A 40 -9.57 29.86 9.99
N LYS A 41 -10.58 29.53 9.18
CA LYS A 41 -11.82 28.91 9.66
C LYS A 41 -11.54 27.57 10.33
N ALA A 42 -10.62 26.77 9.78
CA ALA A 42 -10.23 25.47 10.34
C ALA A 42 -9.68 25.60 11.78
N LEU A 43 -8.96 26.69 12.06
CA LEU A 43 -8.43 26.93 13.41
C LEU A 43 -9.53 27.21 14.45
N VAL A 44 -10.71 27.66 14.01
CA VAL A 44 -11.86 27.93 14.90
C VAL A 44 -12.76 26.71 15.02
N THR A 45 -13.03 26.04 13.87
CA THR A 45 -13.98 24.90 13.83
C THR A 45 -13.35 23.58 14.24
N ASP A 46 -12.02 23.50 14.34
CA ASP A 46 -11.27 22.25 14.58
C ASP A 46 -11.48 21.20 13.46
N GLU A 47 -11.74 21.66 12.24
CA GLU A 47 -12.08 20.85 11.08
C GLU A 47 -11.33 21.27 9.83
N LEU A 48 -10.84 20.33 9.02
CA LEU A 48 -10.37 20.54 7.67
C LEU A 48 -11.36 19.95 6.66
N GLN A 49 -11.67 20.68 5.61
CA GLN A 49 -12.56 20.20 4.54
C GLN A 49 -11.91 19.08 3.75
N GLY A 50 -10.60 19.20 3.47
CA GLY A 50 -9.85 18.19 2.79
C GLY A 50 -8.34 18.43 2.85
N LEU A 51 -7.61 17.34 2.68
CA LEU A 51 -6.16 17.30 2.62
C LEU A 51 -5.72 16.28 1.59
N ASP A 52 -4.84 16.71 0.68
CA ASP A 52 -4.13 15.81 -0.22
C ASP A 52 -2.65 15.74 0.19
N ALA A 53 -2.07 14.55 0.11
CA ALA A 53 -0.64 14.36 0.29
C ALA A 53 -0.08 13.45 -0.80
N THR A 54 1.02 13.88 -1.42
CA THR A 54 1.77 13.11 -2.41
C THR A 54 3.15 12.82 -1.86
N ILE A 55 3.53 11.55 -1.78
CA ILE A 55 4.77 11.07 -1.19
C ILE A 55 5.49 10.22 -2.25
N PRO A 56 6.50 10.75 -2.96
CA PRO A 56 7.18 10.01 -4.03
C PRO A 56 7.83 8.72 -3.58
N LYS A 57 8.33 8.70 -2.34
CA LYS A 57 8.96 7.52 -1.73
C LYS A 57 8.72 7.53 -0.23
N ALA A 58 8.17 6.44 0.29
CA ALA A 58 7.96 6.19 1.71
C ALA A 58 8.64 4.87 2.11
N THR A 59 9.34 4.87 3.24
CA THR A 59 9.98 3.66 3.76
C THR A 59 9.43 3.39 5.15
N VAL A 60 8.68 2.31 5.30
CA VAL A 60 8.04 1.92 6.56
C VAL A 60 8.74 0.71 7.12
N ALA A 61 9.28 0.86 8.33
CA ALA A 61 9.85 -0.24 9.09
C ALA A 61 8.81 -0.76 10.09
N ARG A 62 8.56 -2.07 10.07
CA ARG A 62 7.69 -2.73 11.04
C ARG A 62 8.31 -4.07 11.43
N ASP A 63 8.49 -4.25 12.73
CA ASP A 63 9.25 -5.38 13.27
C ASP A 63 10.65 -5.40 12.62
N ASP A 64 11.10 -6.52 12.11
CA ASP A 64 12.39 -6.68 11.41
C ASP A 64 12.28 -6.47 9.89
N THR A 65 11.14 -5.98 9.40
CA THR A 65 10.87 -5.84 7.96
C THR A 65 10.73 -4.37 7.58
N THR A 66 11.47 -3.96 6.57
CA THR A 66 11.36 -2.63 5.96
C THR A 66 10.73 -2.78 4.58
N VAL A 67 9.73 -1.96 4.28
CA VAL A 67 9.04 -1.92 2.97
C VAL A 67 9.12 -0.52 2.39
N THR A 68 9.50 -0.44 1.13
CA THR A 68 9.53 0.81 0.38
C THR A 68 8.32 0.89 -0.55
N PHE A 69 7.59 1.98 -0.42
CA PHE A 69 6.45 2.35 -1.27
C PHE A 69 6.86 3.52 -2.17
N HIS A 70 6.32 3.54 -3.38
CA HIS A 70 6.53 4.60 -4.37
C HIS A 70 5.21 5.22 -4.77
N ASP A 71 5.25 6.50 -5.15
CA ASP A 71 4.13 7.25 -5.71
C ASP A 71 2.86 7.14 -4.84
N VAL A 72 3.02 7.37 -3.53
CA VAL A 72 1.90 7.28 -2.59
C VAL A 72 1.11 8.57 -2.62
N ASP A 73 -0.15 8.47 -3.02
CA ASP A 73 -1.13 9.56 -2.99
C ASP A 73 -2.19 9.28 -1.93
N VAL A 74 -2.49 10.29 -1.13
CA VAL A 74 -3.49 10.23 -0.06
C VAL A 74 -4.46 11.39 -0.21
N HIS A 75 -5.75 11.08 -0.17
CA HIS A 75 -6.84 12.05 -0.16
C HIS A 75 -7.71 11.82 1.07
N ALA A 76 -7.87 12.83 1.89
CA ALA A 76 -8.72 12.79 3.09
C ALA A 76 -9.69 13.95 3.09
N ASN A 77 -10.97 13.69 3.38
CA ASN A 77 -12.01 14.71 3.43
C ASN A 77 -12.73 14.66 4.78
N GLY A 78 -13.31 15.81 5.18
CA GLY A 78 -14.07 15.93 6.42
C GLY A 78 -13.23 15.59 7.65
N ILE A 79 -12.03 16.16 7.76
CA ILE A 79 -11.10 15.84 8.86
C ILE A 79 -11.49 16.65 10.09
N ARG A 80 -11.79 15.95 11.18
CA ARG A 80 -12.24 16.50 12.47
C ARG A 80 -11.19 16.27 13.55
N HIS A 81 -11.25 17.10 14.62
CA HIS A 81 -10.34 17.06 15.78
C HIS A 81 -8.87 17.21 15.39
N VAL A 82 -8.58 18.18 14.49
CA VAL A 82 -7.23 18.40 13.96
C VAL A 82 -6.22 18.91 14.98
N ARG A 83 -6.71 19.47 16.11
CA ARG A 83 -5.86 19.95 17.21
C ARG A 83 -5.36 18.81 18.10
N GLU A 84 -6.13 17.73 18.17
CA GLU A 84 -5.82 16.57 19.00
C GLU A 84 -5.49 15.37 18.12
N LYS A 85 -4.19 15.20 17.80
CA LYS A 85 -3.68 14.19 16.86
C LYS A 85 -4.18 12.77 17.15
N SER A 86 -4.39 12.41 18.41
CA SER A 86 -4.89 11.09 18.82
C SER A 86 -6.37 10.86 18.48
N GLN A 87 -7.13 11.93 18.30
CA GLN A 87 -8.58 11.90 18.01
C GLN A 87 -8.89 12.32 16.56
N THR A 88 -7.88 12.68 15.78
CA THR A 88 -8.10 13.11 14.40
C THR A 88 -8.73 11.99 13.58
N VAL A 89 -9.89 12.29 12.98
CA VAL A 89 -10.68 11.37 12.16
C VAL A 89 -10.97 12.00 10.81
N ALA A 90 -10.75 11.28 9.73
CA ALA A 90 -11.20 11.64 8.40
C ALA A 90 -12.53 10.94 8.10
N GLU A 91 -13.55 11.70 7.68
CA GLU A 91 -14.86 11.17 7.26
C GLU A 91 -14.71 10.19 6.10
N THR A 92 -13.92 10.55 5.10
CA THR A 92 -13.52 9.67 4.01
C THR A 92 -12.03 9.78 3.77
N MET A 93 -11.40 8.67 3.44
CA MET A 93 -10.00 8.62 3.07
C MET A 93 -9.78 7.60 1.97
N SER A 94 -8.93 7.97 1.01
CA SER A 94 -8.37 7.03 0.05
C SER A 94 -6.85 7.18 0.00
N ALA A 95 -6.17 6.09 -0.29
CA ALA A 95 -4.74 6.10 -0.53
C ALA A 95 -4.41 5.12 -1.65
N SER A 96 -3.42 5.45 -2.47
CA SER A 96 -2.88 4.56 -3.50
C SER A 96 -1.37 4.67 -3.51
N GLY A 97 -0.73 3.69 -4.13
CA GLY A 97 0.73 3.67 -4.27
C GLY A 97 1.20 2.39 -4.91
N ARG A 98 2.51 2.21 -4.97
CA ARG A 98 3.14 1.06 -5.62
C ARG A 98 4.25 0.48 -4.76
N VAL A 99 4.41 -0.84 -4.85
CA VAL A 99 5.59 -1.58 -4.35
C VAL A 99 6.32 -2.19 -5.55
N ASP A 100 7.60 -1.91 -5.70
CA ASP A 100 8.39 -2.41 -6.82
C ASP A 100 8.58 -3.94 -6.77
N TRP A 101 8.72 -4.59 -7.92
CA TRP A 101 8.93 -6.05 -8.01
C TRP A 101 10.18 -6.53 -7.29
N SER A 102 11.24 -5.74 -7.27
CA SER A 102 12.47 -6.05 -6.53
C SER A 102 12.23 -6.12 -5.03
N GLU A 103 11.43 -5.20 -4.50
CA GLU A 103 11.06 -5.15 -3.08
C GLU A 103 10.15 -6.32 -2.70
N LEU A 104 9.14 -6.61 -3.52
CA LEU A 104 8.26 -7.77 -3.32
C LEU A 104 9.04 -9.08 -3.39
N SER A 105 9.99 -9.21 -4.32
CA SER A 105 10.85 -10.38 -4.45
C SER A 105 11.73 -10.58 -3.21
N ARG A 106 12.27 -9.50 -2.67
CA ARG A 106 13.05 -9.51 -1.42
C ARG A 106 12.19 -9.97 -0.24
N LEU A 107 10.98 -9.42 -0.10
CA LEU A 107 10.05 -9.76 0.98
C LEU A 107 9.56 -11.21 0.90
N ALA A 108 9.30 -11.69 -0.30
CA ALA A 108 8.82 -13.05 -0.54
C ALA A 108 9.92 -14.11 -0.46
N GLY A 109 11.20 -13.72 -0.57
CA GLY A 109 12.31 -14.67 -0.74
C GLY A 109 12.19 -15.50 -2.02
N ALA A 110 11.61 -14.93 -3.08
CA ALA A 110 11.38 -15.56 -4.37
C ALA A 110 11.44 -14.50 -5.48
N LYS A 111 11.76 -14.88 -6.71
CA LYS A 111 11.66 -13.95 -7.84
C LYS A 111 10.19 -13.76 -8.22
N ILE A 112 9.75 -12.51 -8.34
CA ILE A 112 8.37 -12.15 -8.72
C ILE A 112 8.42 -11.17 -9.89
N PRO A 113 8.66 -11.64 -11.13
CA PRO A 113 8.55 -10.80 -12.31
C PRO A 113 7.08 -10.55 -12.68
N TYR A 114 6.82 -9.39 -13.26
CA TYR A 114 5.57 -9.09 -13.94
C TYR A 114 5.35 -10.04 -15.11
N ASN A 115 4.10 -10.42 -15.33
CA ASN A 115 3.72 -11.28 -16.44
C ASN A 115 2.47 -10.71 -17.15
N ASP A 116 2.67 -10.23 -18.36
CA ASP A 116 1.60 -9.65 -19.18
C ASP A 116 0.65 -10.73 -19.72
N ASP A 117 1.15 -11.95 -19.95
CA ASP A 117 0.38 -13.07 -20.48
C ASP A 117 -0.54 -13.74 -19.43
N ALA A 118 -0.44 -13.35 -18.17
CA ALA A 118 -1.25 -13.95 -17.09
C ALA A 118 -2.73 -13.54 -17.13
N GLY A 119 -3.14 -12.67 -18.05
CA GLY A 119 -4.50 -12.14 -18.22
C GLY A 119 -4.70 -10.74 -17.65
N GLU A 120 -5.81 -10.12 -17.98
CA GLU A 120 -6.21 -8.81 -17.44
C GLU A 120 -6.63 -8.93 -15.96
N PRO A 121 -6.20 -8.01 -15.09
CA PRO A 121 -5.47 -6.74 -15.30
C PRO A 121 -3.94 -6.83 -15.23
N GLY A 122 -3.33 -7.92 -15.61
CA GLY A 122 -1.90 -8.22 -15.50
C GLY A 122 -1.61 -9.14 -14.34
N GLY A 123 -0.58 -9.98 -14.46
CA GLY A 123 -0.25 -10.98 -13.48
C GLY A 123 1.21 -10.98 -13.07
N VAL A 124 1.56 -11.97 -12.29
CA VAL A 124 2.89 -12.20 -11.78
C VAL A 124 3.29 -13.65 -11.98
N THR A 125 4.57 -13.90 -12.16
CA THR A 125 5.15 -15.24 -12.08
C THR A 125 6.02 -15.32 -10.84
N ILE A 126 5.67 -16.18 -9.90
CA ILE A 126 6.48 -16.46 -8.70
C ILE A 126 7.40 -17.62 -9.03
N VAL A 127 8.71 -17.38 -9.08
CA VAL A 127 9.71 -18.42 -9.35
C VAL A 127 10.47 -18.72 -8.08
N ARG A 128 10.44 -20.00 -7.68
CA ARG A 128 11.14 -20.48 -6.50
C ARG A 128 11.89 -21.77 -6.80
N GLU A 129 13.20 -21.78 -6.50
CA GLU A 129 13.97 -23.00 -6.53
C GLU A 129 13.59 -23.90 -5.36
N MET A 130 13.29 -25.17 -5.66
CA MET A 130 12.97 -26.20 -4.68
C MET A 130 13.86 -27.42 -4.89
N SER A 131 14.18 -28.14 -3.82
CA SER A 131 14.88 -29.42 -3.92
C SER A 131 13.88 -30.57 -3.93
N VAL A 132 13.83 -31.32 -5.01
CA VAL A 132 12.98 -32.50 -5.16
C VAL A 132 13.88 -33.71 -5.42
N LEU A 133 13.87 -34.68 -4.50
CA LEU A 133 14.69 -35.89 -4.58
C LEU A 133 16.21 -35.65 -4.78
N GLY A 134 16.70 -34.51 -4.25
CA GLY A 134 18.11 -34.09 -4.38
C GLY A 134 18.48 -33.34 -5.64
N ALA A 135 17.56 -33.19 -6.58
CA ALA A 135 17.69 -32.30 -7.73
C ALA A 135 17.12 -30.91 -7.41
N ARG A 136 17.73 -29.85 -7.92
CA ARG A 136 17.20 -28.49 -7.87
C ARG A 136 16.30 -28.29 -9.06
N VAL A 137 15.07 -27.84 -8.81
CA VAL A 137 14.06 -27.61 -9.83
C VAL A 137 13.41 -26.25 -9.60
N ASP A 138 13.11 -25.55 -10.67
CA ASP A 138 12.40 -24.27 -10.60
C ASP A 138 10.89 -24.50 -10.69
N VAL A 139 10.18 -24.10 -9.63
CA VAL A 139 8.71 -24.05 -9.63
C VAL A 139 8.29 -22.63 -10.01
N SER A 140 7.60 -22.52 -11.13
CA SER A 140 7.01 -21.27 -11.59
C SER A 140 5.50 -21.28 -11.39
N ILE A 141 4.96 -20.25 -10.74
CA ILE A 141 3.52 -20.07 -10.53
C ILE A 141 3.11 -18.73 -11.11
N THR A 142 2.28 -18.77 -12.13
CA THR A 142 1.70 -17.59 -12.73
C THR A 142 0.30 -17.39 -12.19
N ALA A 143 -0.05 -16.16 -11.77
CA ALA A 143 -1.37 -15.82 -11.25
C ALA A 143 -1.62 -14.32 -11.31
N VAL A 144 -2.89 -13.93 -11.22
CA VAL A 144 -3.30 -12.53 -11.06
C VAL A 144 -3.46 -12.21 -9.58
N PRO A 145 -2.69 -11.25 -9.03
CA PRO A 145 -2.82 -10.85 -7.64
C PRO A 145 -4.10 -10.06 -7.39
N GLY A 146 -4.68 -10.25 -6.22
CA GLY A 146 -5.83 -9.52 -5.76
C GLY A 146 -5.86 -9.46 -4.25
N VAL A 147 -6.89 -8.87 -3.68
CA VAL A 147 -7.09 -8.80 -2.24
C VAL A 147 -8.53 -9.15 -1.86
N GLU A 148 -8.67 -9.90 -0.79
CA GLU A 148 -9.95 -10.08 -0.13
C GLU A 148 -10.08 -9.02 0.97
N ALA A 149 -10.90 -8.01 0.73
CA ALA A 149 -11.02 -6.82 1.60
C ALA A 149 -11.32 -7.18 3.07
N THR A 150 -12.21 -8.16 3.29
CA THR A 150 -12.65 -8.56 4.63
C THR A 150 -11.55 -9.26 5.44
N SER A 151 -10.78 -10.14 4.81
CA SER A 151 -9.75 -10.93 5.49
C SER A 151 -8.35 -10.33 5.39
N ARG A 152 -8.18 -9.27 4.59
CA ARG A 152 -6.88 -8.65 4.29
C ARG A 152 -5.85 -9.65 3.76
N ARG A 153 -6.32 -10.68 3.07
CA ARG A 153 -5.47 -11.71 2.46
C ARG A 153 -5.22 -11.38 1.01
N VAL A 154 -3.97 -11.54 0.61
CA VAL A 154 -3.61 -11.55 -0.80
C VAL A 154 -4.22 -12.80 -1.44
N THR A 155 -4.93 -12.62 -2.52
CA THR A 155 -5.50 -13.69 -3.34
C THR A 155 -4.72 -13.82 -4.64
N LEU A 156 -4.69 -15.02 -5.18
CA LEU A 156 -4.08 -15.33 -6.48
C LEU A 156 -5.16 -16.01 -7.32
N SER A 157 -5.67 -15.33 -8.32
CA SER A 157 -6.68 -15.85 -9.24
C SER A 157 -6.06 -16.38 -10.52
N SER A 158 -6.78 -17.26 -11.21
CA SER A 158 -6.34 -17.91 -12.46
C SER A 158 -4.93 -18.51 -12.37
N PRO A 159 -4.60 -19.27 -11.29
CA PRO A 159 -3.25 -19.75 -11.12
C PRO A 159 -2.93 -20.87 -12.11
N SER A 160 -1.73 -20.82 -12.68
CA SER A 160 -1.10 -21.92 -13.39
C SER A 160 0.29 -22.15 -12.85
N ALA A 161 0.80 -23.39 -12.90
CA ALA A 161 2.16 -23.65 -12.48
C ALA A 161 2.86 -24.67 -13.37
N SER A 162 4.18 -24.54 -13.43
CA SER A 162 5.06 -25.48 -14.12
C SER A 162 6.28 -25.82 -13.26
N LEU A 163 6.81 -26.99 -13.50
CA LEU A 163 8.05 -27.49 -12.95
C LEU A 163 9.00 -27.71 -14.13
N ASP A 164 10.06 -26.91 -14.26
CA ASP A 164 10.94 -26.93 -15.42
C ASP A 164 10.15 -26.97 -16.77
N ASP A 165 9.17 -26.04 -16.89
CA ASP A 165 8.23 -25.90 -18.03
C ASP A 165 7.21 -27.06 -18.21
N ILE A 166 7.18 -28.05 -17.33
CA ILE A 166 6.17 -29.10 -17.33
C ILE A 166 4.97 -28.65 -16.49
N PRO A 167 3.75 -28.56 -17.07
CA PRO A 167 2.57 -28.11 -16.32
C PRO A 167 2.26 -28.99 -15.10
N ILE A 168 1.99 -28.34 -13.97
CA ILE A 168 1.57 -28.99 -12.73
C ILE A 168 0.03 -29.06 -12.71
N PRO A 169 -0.57 -30.25 -12.46
CA PRO A 169 -2.02 -30.36 -12.33
C PRO A 169 -2.59 -29.49 -11.19
N ASP A 170 -3.76 -28.88 -11.40
CA ASP A 170 -4.44 -27.98 -10.45
C ASP A 170 -4.62 -28.56 -9.04
N VAL A 171 -4.80 -29.88 -8.94
CA VAL A 171 -4.96 -30.57 -7.67
C VAL A 171 -3.74 -30.41 -6.75
N LEU A 172 -2.54 -30.31 -7.32
CA LEU A 172 -1.29 -30.12 -6.60
C LEU A 172 -0.99 -28.63 -6.34
N LEU A 173 -1.61 -27.72 -7.11
CA LEU A 173 -1.44 -26.28 -6.97
C LEU A 173 -2.06 -25.72 -5.69
N LYS A 174 -3.26 -26.19 -5.33
CA LYS A 174 -4.02 -25.66 -4.18
C LYS A 174 -3.23 -25.60 -2.86
N PRO A 175 -2.54 -26.68 -2.41
CA PRO A 175 -1.75 -26.63 -1.18
C PRO A 175 -0.54 -25.69 -1.29
N ILE A 176 0.08 -25.59 -2.46
CA ILE A 176 1.22 -24.70 -2.71
C ILE A 176 0.78 -23.24 -2.59
N LEU A 177 -0.32 -22.88 -3.27
CA LEU A 177 -0.90 -21.52 -3.22
C LEU A 177 -1.32 -21.15 -1.80
N LYS A 178 -1.97 -22.06 -1.08
CA LYS A 178 -2.34 -21.85 0.32
C LYS A 178 -1.10 -21.57 1.18
N GLY A 179 0.00 -22.30 0.96
CA GLY A 179 1.26 -22.08 1.67
C GLY A 179 1.90 -20.73 1.37
N ILE A 180 1.74 -20.21 0.15
CA ILE A 180 2.21 -18.88 -0.26
C ILE A 180 1.31 -17.79 0.34
N THR A 181 0.01 -17.83 0.03
CA THR A 181 -0.92 -16.75 0.41
C THR A 181 -1.13 -16.63 1.92
N SER A 182 -1.02 -17.72 2.68
CA SER A 182 -1.15 -17.67 4.15
C SER A 182 -0.06 -16.87 4.86
N ARG A 183 1.07 -16.64 4.20
CA ARG A 183 2.19 -15.84 4.73
C ARG A 183 2.04 -14.34 4.46
N PHE A 184 1.17 -13.96 3.51
CA PHE A 184 0.95 -12.58 3.11
C PHE A 184 -0.40 -12.06 3.66
N THR A 185 -0.39 -11.74 4.95
CA THR A 185 -1.49 -11.00 5.56
C THR A 185 -1.13 -9.51 5.56
N LEU A 186 -1.96 -8.72 4.92
CA LEU A 186 -1.77 -7.28 4.85
C LEU A 186 -2.03 -6.62 6.23
N PRO A 187 -1.33 -5.52 6.56
CA PRO A 187 -1.49 -4.82 7.84
C PRO A 187 -2.94 -4.42 8.13
N ASN A 188 -3.30 -4.40 9.40
CA ASN A 188 -4.56 -3.78 9.84
C ASN A 188 -4.36 -2.26 9.90
N LEU A 189 -5.15 -1.52 9.15
CA LEU A 189 -5.13 -0.06 9.08
C LEU A 189 -6.42 0.54 9.65
N GLY A 190 -7.02 -0.13 10.64
CA GLY A 190 -8.27 0.32 11.24
C GLY A 190 -9.43 0.29 10.24
N ASN A 191 -10.07 1.43 10.03
CA ASN A 191 -11.17 1.59 9.09
C ASN A 191 -10.72 1.83 7.63
N LEU A 192 -9.42 1.80 7.34
CA LEU A 192 -8.90 1.88 5.98
C LEU A 192 -8.72 0.47 5.43
N HIS A 193 -9.42 0.14 4.35
CA HIS A 193 -9.48 -1.20 3.78
C HIS A 193 -8.80 -1.26 2.41
N TYR A 194 -8.18 -2.38 2.11
CA TYR A 194 -7.62 -2.66 0.80
C TYR A 194 -8.77 -2.87 -0.20
N GLU A 195 -8.81 -2.03 -1.24
CA GLU A 195 -9.80 -2.10 -2.30
C GLU A 195 -9.29 -2.93 -3.47
N SER A 196 -8.03 -2.73 -3.88
CA SER A 196 -7.44 -3.47 -4.99
C SER A 196 -5.94 -3.67 -4.85
N LEU A 197 -5.46 -4.73 -5.49
CA LEU A 197 -4.05 -4.97 -5.84
C LEU A 197 -4.01 -5.24 -7.34
N LYS A 198 -3.14 -4.53 -8.07
CA LYS A 198 -3.02 -4.63 -9.51
C LYS A 198 -1.55 -4.75 -9.92
N ALA A 199 -1.22 -5.81 -10.63
CA ALA A 199 0.10 -5.95 -11.22
C ALA A 199 0.26 -5.02 -12.42
N THR A 200 1.37 -4.30 -12.46
CA THR A 200 1.78 -3.41 -13.55
C THR A 200 3.24 -3.69 -13.92
N PRO A 201 3.73 -3.26 -15.09
CA PRO A 201 5.14 -3.45 -15.45
C PRO A 201 6.13 -2.87 -14.42
N GLN A 202 5.73 -1.84 -13.69
CA GLN A 202 6.58 -1.12 -12.71
C GLN A 202 6.55 -1.74 -11.31
N GLY A 203 5.47 -2.43 -10.94
CA GLY A 203 5.30 -2.97 -9.60
C GLY A 203 3.86 -3.42 -9.32
N LEU A 204 3.58 -3.69 -8.07
CA LEU A 204 2.25 -3.98 -7.57
C LEU A 204 1.62 -2.68 -7.06
N ASP A 205 0.66 -2.17 -7.80
CA ASP A 205 -0.15 -1.02 -7.38
C ASP A 205 -1.21 -1.50 -6.37
N PHE A 206 -1.46 -0.67 -5.36
CA PHE A 206 -2.50 -0.90 -4.38
C PHE A 206 -3.41 0.31 -4.25
N SER A 207 -4.66 0.08 -3.89
CA SER A 207 -5.59 1.12 -3.46
C SER A 207 -6.25 0.75 -2.13
N LEU A 208 -6.50 1.79 -1.34
CA LEU A 208 -7.12 1.75 -0.03
C LEU A 208 -8.26 2.76 0.02
N VAL A 209 -9.35 2.40 0.67
CA VAL A 209 -10.49 3.30 0.93
C VAL A 209 -11.02 3.09 2.33
N GLY A 210 -11.57 4.14 2.92
CA GLY A 210 -12.16 4.05 4.26
C GLY A 210 -13.06 5.21 4.60
N THR A 211 -13.90 4.99 5.62
CA THR A 211 -14.75 6.00 6.23
C THR A 211 -14.49 6.03 7.72
N GLU A 212 -14.65 7.21 8.33
CA GLU A 212 -14.38 7.41 9.78
C GLU A 212 -12.98 6.87 10.16
N VAL A 213 -11.97 7.19 9.35
CA VAL A 213 -10.60 6.70 9.51
C VAL A 213 -9.89 7.50 10.58
N LYS A 214 -9.47 6.83 11.66
CA LYS A 214 -8.62 7.44 12.69
C LYS A 214 -7.18 7.48 12.20
N LEU A 215 -6.60 8.68 12.12
CA LEU A 215 -5.23 8.83 11.63
C LEU A 215 -4.18 8.21 12.57
N SER A 216 -4.50 8.07 13.86
CA SER A 216 -3.64 7.36 14.82
C SER A 216 -3.45 5.88 14.48
N ASP A 217 -4.44 5.22 13.86
CA ASP A 217 -4.36 3.81 13.49
C ASP A 217 -3.38 3.54 12.34
N LEU A 218 -3.06 4.60 11.56
CA LEU A 218 -2.14 4.52 10.42
C LEU A 218 -0.68 4.66 10.84
N THR A 219 -0.41 5.30 11.98
CA THR A 219 0.96 5.61 12.42
C THR A 219 1.61 4.47 13.22
N GLY A 220 0.95 3.33 13.36
CA GLY A 220 1.45 2.08 13.98
C GLY A 220 2.31 2.30 15.24
N ARG A 221 1.67 2.44 16.39
CA ARG A 221 2.36 2.26 17.69
C ARG A 221 2.12 0.86 18.21
#